data_97e20cbd69724020c43b6e8a26a1aacd
#
_entry.id   97e20cbd69724020c43b6e8a26a1aacd
#
_cell.length_a   1.000
_cell.length_b   1.000
_cell.length_c   1.000
_cell.angle_alpha   90.00
_cell.angle_beta   90.00
_cell.angle_gamma   90.00
#
_symmetry.space_group_name_H-M   'P 1'
#
loop_
_entity.id
_entity.type
_entity.pdbx_description
1 polymer ?
#
loop_
_entity_poly.entity_id
_entity_poly.type
_entity_poly.pdbx_seq_one_letter_code
_entity_poly.pdbx_strand_id
1 'polypeptide(L)' 'VATGTFVEGKPAPNLRAALKRVQQDGLALEGPDLDPLGAEYRQSDEVHFNPEGTRAAARLWAEKLTSTFY' A
#
# COMPACT_ATOMS: atom_id res chain seq x y z
N VAL A 1 -4.15 -5.41 6.42
CA VAL A 1 -3.29 -4.22 6.33
C VAL A 1 -2.89 -3.94 4.89
N ALA A 2 -2.72 -2.70 4.56
CA ALA A 2 -2.19 -2.31 3.27
C ALA A 2 -0.68 -2.51 3.25
N THR A 3 -0.13 -2.83 2.07
CA THR A 3 1.31 -2.84 1.87
C THR A 3 1.71 -1.46 1.37
N GLY A 4 2.38 -0.70 2.22
CA GLY A 4 2.84 0.65 1.89
C GLY A 4 4.21 0.86 2.52
N THR A 5 5.26 0.59 1.74
CA THR A 5 6.64 0.62 2.24
C THR A 5 7.50 1.62 1.48
N PHE A 6 6.87 2.55 0.76
CA PHE A 6 7.56 3.48 -0.13
C PHE A 6 8.32 4.52 0.69
N VAL A 7 9.63 4.48 0.61
CA VAL A 7 10.54 5.39 1.30
C VAL A 7 11.63 5.81 0.32
N GLU A 8 11.95 7.11 0.30
CA GLU A 8 12.99 7.66 -0.57
C GLU A 8 12.82 7.26 -2.04
N GLY A 9 11.58 7.28 -2.51
CA GLY A 9 11.27 7.03 -3.92
C GLY A 9 11.20 5.57 -4.32
N LYS A 10 11.26 4.61 -3.39
CA LYS A 10 11.20 3.19 -3.72
C LYS A 10 10.64 2.33 -2.58
N PRO A 11 10.09 1.15 -2.92
CA PRO A 11 9.61 0.22 -1.89
C PRO A 11 10.75 -0.31 -1.03
N ALA A 12 10.43 -0.69 0.21
CA ALA A 12 11.39 -1.27 1.15
C ALA A 12 11.14 -2.79 1.24
N PRO A 13 12.00 -3.64 0.66
CA PRO A 13 11.76 -5.07 0.60
C PRO A 13 11.61 -5.74 1.98
N ASN A 14 12.36 -5.30 2.96
CA ASN A 14 12.29 -5.87 4.31
C ASN A 14 10.94 -5.61 4.97
N LEU A 15 10.38 -4.41 4.78
CA LEU A 15 9.06 -4.05 5.29
C LEU A 15 7.96 -4.82 4.57
N ARG A 16 8.10 -5.00 3.25
CA ARG A 16 7.14 -5.81 2.49
C ARG A 16 7.10 -7.23 3.00
N ALA A 17 8.27 -7.84 3.24
CA ALA A 17 8.36 -9.20 3.76
C ALA A 17 7.73 -9.31 5.15
N ALA A 18 7.98 -8.34 6.03
CA ALA A 18 7.40 -8.32 7.36
C ALA A 18 5.87 -8.21 7.34
N LEU A 19 5.32 -7.33 6.50
CA LEU A 19 3.88 -7.17 6.35
C LEU A 19 3.23 -8.44 5.80
N LYS A 20 3.86 -9.06 4.82
CA LYS A 20 3.37 -10.31 4.25
C LYS A 20 3.32 -11.41 5.31
N ARG A 21 4.34 -11.49 6.16
CA ARG A 21 4.40 -12.47 7.23
C ARG A 21 3.29 -12.28 8.27
N VAL A 22 3.02 -11.03 8.65
CA VAL A 22 1.92 -10.71 9.55
C VAL A 22 0.59 -11.22 8.99
N GLN A 23 0.36 -11.05 7.70
CA GLN A 23 -0.86 -11.50 7.04
C GLN A 23 -0.91 -13.03 6.95
N GLN A 24 0.21 -13.68 6.62
CA GLN A 24 0.30 -15.14 6.55
C GLN A 24 0.08 -15.80 7.92
N ASP A 25 0.52 -15.16 8.98
CA ASP A 25 0.34 -15.66 10.34
C ASP A 25 -1.07 -15.43 10.90
N GLY A 26 -1.95 -14.82 10.11
CA GLY A 26 -3.34 -14.57 10.49
C GLY A 26 -3.52 -13.43 11.48
N LEU A 27 -2.50 -12.60 11.68
CA LEU A 27 -2.56 -11.49 12.62
C LEU A 27 -3.30 -10.27 12.02
N ALA A 28 -3.42 -10.22 10.68
CA ALA A 28 -4.14 -9.15 9.99
C ALA A 28 -4.63 -9.66 8.64
N LEU A 29 -5.70 -9.07 8.14
CA LEU A 29 -6.18 -9.36 6.79
C LEU A 29 -5.34 -8.61 5.77
N GLU A 30 -5.17 -9.20 4.58
CA GLU A 30 -4.46 -8.58 3.49
C GLU A 30 -5.22 -7.38 2.94
N GLY A 31 -4.59 -6.21 2.92
CA GLY A 31 -5.09 -5.02 2.25
C GLY A 31 -4.46 -4.84 0.87
N PRO A 32 -4.68 -3.69 0.22
CA PRO A 32 -4.11 -3.45 -1.09
C PRO A 32 -2.60 -3.21 -1.02
N ASP A 33 -1.91 -3.52 -2.12
CA ASP A 33 -0.50 -3.17 -2.28
C ASP A 33 -0.43 -1.74 -2.85
N LEU A 34 0.09 -0.81 -2.07
CA LEU A 34 0.19 0.60 -2.45
C LEU A 34 1.57 0.97 -3.01
N ASP A 35 2.54 0.05 -2.97
CA ASP A 35 3.89 0.33 -3.46
C ASP A 35 3.98 0.60 -4.96
N PRO A 36 3.11 0.01 -5.84
CA PRO A 36 3.11 0.39 -7.24
C PRO A 36 2.77 1.85 -7.52
N LEU A 37 2.16 2.57 -6.55
CA LEU A 37 1.93 4.00 -6.66
C LEU A 37 3.25 4.71 -6.42
N GLY A 38 3.95 5.02 -7.52
CA GLY A 38 5.29 5.58 -7.48
C GLY A 38 5.35 7.06 -7.13
N ALA A 39 6.48 7.68 -7.46
CA ALA A 39 6.76 9.06 -7.06
C ALA A 39 5.74 10.07 -7.59
N GLU A 40 5.12 9.81 -8.75
CA GLU A 40 4.10 10.69 -9.33
C GLU A 40 2.82 10.79 -8.48
N TYR A 41 2.62 9.84 -7.56
CA TYR A 41 1.49 9.83 -6.62
C TYR A 41 1.87 10.34 -5.24
N ARG A 42 3.10 10.79 -5.06
CA ARG A 42 3.63 11.21 -3.77
C ARG A 42 3.87 12.71 -3.74
N GLN A 43 3.97 13.28 -2.54
CA GLN A 43 4.38 14.64 -2.32
C GLN A 43 5.90 14.77 -2.55
N SER A 44 6.43 15.97 -2.41
CA SER A 44 7.85 16.21 -2.63
C SER A 44 8.79 15.42 -1.72
N ASP A 45 8.27 14.92 -0.59
CA ASP A 45 9.04 14.05 0.32
C ASP A 45 9.15 12.61 -0.18
N GLU A 46 8.47 12.28 -1.29
CA GLU A 46 8.45 10.95 -1.90
C GLU A 46 7.92 9.85 -0.99
N VAL A 47 7.16 10.20 0.04
CA VAL A 47 6.58 9.26 0.99
C VAL A 47 5.06 9.41 1.06
N HIS A 48 4.58 10.59 1.40
CA HIS A 48 3.15 10.84 1.55
C HIS A 48 2.45 11.01 0.21
N PHE A 49 1.21 10.52 0.11
CA PHE A 49 0.42 10.66 -1.10
C PHE A 49 0.06 12.11 -1.37
N ASN A 50 0.15 12.53 -2.64
CA ASN A 50 -0.48 13.75 -3.10
C ASN A 50 -1.98 13.49 -3.32
N PRO A 51 -2.80 14.51 -3.71
CA PRO A 51 -4.25 14.29 -3.91
C PRO A 51 -4.57 13.17 -4.91
N GLU A 52 -3.82 13.04 -5.98
CA GLU A 52 -4.02 11.98 -6.97
C GLU A 52 -3.66 10.62 -6.39
N GLY A 53 -2.57 10.55 -5.61
CA GLY A 53 -2.16 9.34 -4.93
C GLY A 53 -3.20 8.88 -3.90
N THR A 54 -3.79 9.82 -3.17
CA THR A 54 -4.85 9.51 -2.22
C THR A 54 -6.06 8.89 -2.92
N ARG A 55 -6.45 9.44 -4.07
CA ARG A 55 -7.58 8.88 -4.86
C ARG A 55 -7.24 7.51 -5.40
N ALA A 56 -6.01 7.31 -5.90
CA ALA A 56 -5.57 6.01 -6.40
C ALA A 56 -5.53 4.97 -5.30
N ALA A 57 -5.02 5.33 -4.11
CA ALA A 57 -4.99 4.44 -2.96
C ALA A 57 -6.41 4.06 -2.52
N ALA A 58 -7.33 5.03 -2.50
CA ALA A 58 -8.73 4.77 -2.15
C ALA A 58 -9.36 3.78 -3.13
N ARG A 59 -9.05 3.89 -4.41
CA ARG A 59 -9.55 2.96 -5.43
C ARG A 59 -9.02 1.54 -5.19
N LEU A 60 -7.75 1.40 -4.89
CA LEU A 60 -7.17 0.09 -4.58
C LEU A 60 -7.79 -0.52 -3.34
N TRP A 61 -8.07 0.28 -2.32
CA TRP A 61 -8.78 -0.19 -1.14
C TRP A 61 -10.19 -0.66 -1.48
N ALA A 62 -10.92 0.10 -2.30
CA ALA A 62 -12.28 -0.28 -2.71
C ALA A 62 -12.28 -1.59 -3.48
N GLU A 63 -11.34 -1.78 -4.40
CA GLU A 63 -11.21 -3.02 -5.16
C GLU A 63 -10.91 -4.21 -4.24
N LYS A 64 -10.01 -4.02 -3.28
CA LYS A 64 -9.63 -5.09 -2.36
C LYS A 64 -10.77 -5.47 -1.43
N LEU A 65 -11.48 -4.50 -0.89
CA LEU A 65 -12.63 -4.75 -0.03
C LEU A 65 -13.75 -5.45 -0.80
N THR A 66 -14.00 -5.04 -2.03
CA THR A 66 -15.00 -5.68 -2.88
C THR A 66 -14.64 -7.15 -3.13
N SER A 67 -13.39 -7.44 -3.49
CA SER A 67 -12.95 -8.82 -3.77
C SER A 67 -12.91 -9.69 -2.52
N THR A 68 -12.75 -9.10 -1.33
CA THR A 68 -12.64 -9.85 -0.07
C THR A 68 -14.00 -10.11 0.59
N PHE A 69 -14.91 -9.13 0.55
CA PHE A 69 -16.17 -9.18 1.31
C PHE A 69 -17.43 -9.24 0.45
N TYR A 70 -17.32 -9.00 -0.82
CA TYR A 70 -18.46 -8.98 -1.74
C TYR A 70 -18.24 -9.91 -2.92
#